data_0a404e2badb28fd11fe09cfc30a6c0aa
#
_entry.id   0a404e2badb28fd11fe09cfc30a6c0aa
#
_cell.length_a   1.000
_cell.length_b   1.000
_cell.length_c   1.000
_cell.angle_alpha   90.00
_cell.angle_beta   90.00
_cell.angle_gamma   90.00
#
_symmetry.space_group_name_H-M   'P 1'
#
loop_
_entity.id
_entity.type
_entity.pdbx_description
1 polymer ?
#
loop_
_entity_poly.entity_id
_entity_poly.type
_entity_poly.pdbx_seq_one_letter_code
_entity_poly.pdbx_strand_id
1 'polypeptide(L)'
;PLSSFDGVIVGGSPFNVTTAHYSTEQQHVHAQLATLIDAPIPVMFICFGASLVAHLKGGKVGRTHPEESSASIVELTPEAIADPLMASLPTRFEVLTGHTDNVVALPSSATLLATGPNCPIQLYRANDTTWASQFHAEMDAAALETRMRFYFDYGYFSPEDFDSIVA
;
A
#
# COMPACT_ATOMS: atom_id res chain seq x y z
N PRO A 1 20.50 13.49 4.74
CA PRO A 1 19.36 13.99 5.52
C PRO A 1 18.10 14.02 4.66
N LEU A 2 16.91 13.73 5.22
CA LEU A 2 15.64 13.78 4.50
C LEU A 2 15.37 15.14 3.85
N SER A 3 15.90 16.20 4.42
CA SER A 3 15.79 17.58 3.91
C SER A 3 16.43 17.82 2.52
N SER A 4 17.15 16.86 1.98
CA SER A 4 17.70 16.94 0.61
C SER A 4 16.78 16.33 -0.45
N PHE A 5 15.59 15.84 -0.06
CA PHE A 5 14.60 15.24 -0.94
C PHE A 5 13.28 16.01 -0.87
N ASP A 6 12.54 16.05 -1.97
CA ASP A 6 11.21 16.67 -2.04
C ASP A 6 10.11 15.75 -1.50
N GLY A 7 10.37 14.45 -1.44
CA GLY A 7 9.47 13.43 -0.91
C GLY A 7 10.12 12.04 -0.88
N VAL A 8 9.43 11.08 -0.28
CA VAL A 8 9.87 9.67 -0.16
C VAL A 8 8.77 8.75 -0.62
N ILE A 9 9.11 7.73 -1.40
CA ILE A 9 8.22 6.61 -1.72
C ILE A 9 8.78 5.36 -1.04
N VAL A 10 7.95 4.72 -0.22
CA VAL A 10 8.23 3.45 0.45
C VAL A 10 7.50 2.35 -0.31
N GLY A 11 8.23 1.56 -1.07
CA GLY A 11 7.68 0.44 -1.85
C GLY A 11 7.12 -0.69 -0.99
N GLY A 12 6.42 -1.62 -1.65
CA GLY A 12 5.88 -2.82 -1.01
C GLY A 12 6.95 -3.79 -0.50
N SER A 13 6.52 -4.76 0.31
CA SER A 13 7.38 -5.80 0.90
C SER A 13 6.59 -7.11 1.03
N PRO A 14 7.24 -8.28 1.00
CA PRO A 14 6.61 -9.57 1.30
C PRO A 14 6.21 -9.76 2.77
N PHE A 15 6.60 -8.84 3.66
CA PHE A 15 6.22 -8.91 5.06
C PHE A 15 4.72 -8.67 5.28
N ASN A 16 4.20 -9.28 6.34
CA ASN A 16 2.82 -9.09 6.80
C ASN A 16 2.81 -8.55 8.23
N VAL A 17 2.00 -7.54 8.48
CA VAL A 17 1.81 -6.96 9.83
C VAL A 17 1.05 -7.93 10.75
N THR A 18 0.19 -8.78 10.17
CA THR A 18 -0.58 -9.78 10.92
C THR A 18 0.21 -11.03 11.27
N THR A 19 1.49 -11.12 10.93
CA THR A 19 2.37 -12.24 11.32
C THR A 19 2.49 -12.30 12.83
N ALA A 20 2.33 -13.50 13.40
CA ALA A 20 2.36 -13.69 14.86
C ALA A 20 3.71 -13.35 15.51
N HIS A 21 4.80 -13.57 14.78
CA HIS A 21 6.16 -13.28 15.24
C HIS A 21 6.96 -12.65 14.12
N TYR A 22 7.46 -11.42 14.34
CA TYR A 22 8.30 -10.73 13.37
C TYR A 22 9.73 -11.25 13.42
N SER A 23 10.33 -11.49 12.26
CA SER A 23 11.77 -11.73 12.16
C SER A 23 12.56 -10.50 12.59
N THR A 24 13.86 -10.67 12.85
CA THR A 24 14.76 -9.54 13.16
C THR A 24 14.78 -8.51 12.03
N GLU A 25 14.77 -8.97 10.78
CA GLU A 25 14.74 -8.13 9.58
C GLU A 25 13.44 -7.31 9.53
N GLN A 26 12.29 -7.96 9.77
CA GLN A 26 11.00 -7.27 9.78
C GLN A 26 10.91 -6.24 10.90
N GLN A 27 11.39 -6.57 12.11
CA GLN A 27 11.46 -5.63 13.23
C GLN A 27 12.33 -4.41 12.89
N HIS A 28 13.48 -4.64 12.24
CA HIS A 28 14.35 -3.56 11.78
C HIS A 28 13.64 -2.66 10.75
N VAL A 29 12.98 -3.27 9.75
CA VAL A 29 12.20 -2.52 8.74
C VAL A 29 11.10 -1.70 9.41
N HIS A 30 10.32 -2.28 10.34
CA HIS A 30 9.30 -1.56 11.09
C HIS A 30 9.86 -0.34 11.80
N ALA A 31 11.00 -0.50 12.50
CA ALA A 31 11.64 0.59 13.23
C ALA A 31 12.12 1.72 12.30
N GLN A 32 12.71 1.38 11.15
CA GLN A 32 13.17 2.38 10.18
C GLN A 32 11.99 3.11 9.54
N LEU A 33 10.96 2.41 9.10
CA LEU A 33 9.80 3.00 8.44
C LEU A 33 8.95 3.84 9.41
N ALA A 34 8.88 3.47 10.68
CA ALA A 34 8.21 4.27 11.71
C ALA A 34 8.76 5.70 11.80
N THR A 35 10.05 5.90 11.54
CA THR A 35 10.66 7.25 11.56
C THR A 35 10.22 8.14 10.41
N LEU A 36 9.62 7.58 9.36
CA LEU A 36 9.15 8.30 8.17
C LEU A 36 7.68 8.75 8.30
N ILE A 37 6.89 8.14 9.18
CA ILE A 37 5.43 8.37 9.25
C ILE A 37 5.09 9.83 9.59
N ASP A 38 5.91 10.48 10.44
CA ASP A 38 5.72 11.88 10.84
C ASP A 38 6.87 12.76 10.31
N ALA A 39 7.47 12.36 9.17
CA ALA A 39 8.53 13.14 8.54
C ALA A 39 8.01 14.51 8.05
N PRO A 40 8.86 15.57 8.05
CA PRO A 40 8.44 16.91 7.64
C PRO A 40 8.33 17.09 6.11
N ILE A 41 8.48 16.03 5.33
CA ILE A 41 8.36 15.99 3.87
C ILE A 41 7.30 14.97 3.46
N PRO A 42 6.70 15.07 2.27
CA PRO A 42 5.72 14.10 1.79
C PRO A 42 6.28 12.67 1.74
N VAL A 43 5.54 11.72 2.28
CA VAL A 43 5.87 10.29 2.23
C VAL A 43 4.68 9.49 1.72
N MET A 44 4.90 8.68 0.69
CA MET A 44 3.92 7.72 0.16
C MET A 44 4.34 6.30 0.55
N PHE A 45 3.50 5.63 1.33
CA PHE A 45 3.67 4.23 1.70
C PHE A 45 2.81 3.33 0.81
N ILE A 46 3.36 2.20 0.34
CA ILE A 46 2.70 1.31 -0.63
C ILE A 46 2.55 -0.09 -0.07
N CYS A 47 1.36 -0.71 -0.24
CA CYS A 47 1.01 -2.08 0.08
C CYS A 47 1.31 -2.45 1.55
N PHE A 48 2.38 -3.19 1.84
CA PHE A 48 2.84 -3.46 3.20
C PHE A 48 2.95 -2.18 4.04
N GLY A 49 3.45 -1.10 3.43
CA GLY A 49 3.58 0.20 4.07
C GLY A 49 2.24 0.76 4.54
N ALA A 50 1.16 0.59 3.78
CA ALA A 50 -0.18 1.01 4.20
C ALA A 50 -0.65 0.27 5.45
N SER A 51 -0.47 -1.05 5.49
CA SER A 51 -0.79 -1.85 6.67
C SER A 51 0.07 -1.42 7.88
N LEU A 52 1.36 -1.17 7.68
CA LEU A 52 2.26 -0.74 8.74
C LEU A 52 1.88 0.62 9.33
N VAL A 53 1.61 1.62 8.48
CA VAL A 53 1.17 2.96 8.93
C VAL A 53 -0.13 2.86 9.73
N ALA A 54 -1.13 2.13 9.24
CA ALA A 54 -2.38 1.93 9.97
C ALA A 54 -2.16 1.29 11.33
N HIS A 55 -1.35 0.23 11.40
CA HIS A 55 -1.00 -0.46 12.64
C HIS A 55 -0.33 0.47 13.67
N LEU A 56 0.69 1.20 13.25
CA LEU A 56 1.47 2.07 14.14
C LEU A 56 0.68 3.31 14.59
N LYS A 57 -0.31 3.76 13.81
CA LYS A 57 -1.17 4.91 14.17
C LYS A 57 -2.46 4.49 14.89
N GLY A 58 -2.60 3.22 15.30
CA GLY A 58 -3.72 2.72 16.10
C GLY A 58 -4.95 2.29 15.30
N GLY A 59 -4.80 2.09 13.99
CA GLY A 59 -5.79 1.43 13.15
C GLY A 59 -5.78 -0.09 13.32
N LYS A 60 -6.60 -0.78 12.55
CA LYS A 60 -6.70 -2.24 12.52
C LYS A 60 -6.23 -2.80 11.19
N VAL A 61 -5.37 -3.83 11.24
CA VAL A 61 -4.94 -4.62 10.08
C VAL A 61 -5.46 -6.05 10.23
N GLY A 62 -5.85 -6.66 9.13
CA GLY A 62 -6.37 -8.03 9.08
C GLY A 62 -6.19 -8.63 7.68
N ARG A 63 -6.89 -9.75 7.44
CA ARG A 63 -6.90 -10.47 6.16
C ARG A 63 -8.32 -10.69 5.66
N THR A 64 -9.16 -9.69 5.82
CA THR A 64 -10.59 -9.77 5.50
C THR A 64 -10.88 -9.48 4.03
N HIS A 65 -9.97 -8.77 3.35
CA HIS A 65 -10.10 -8.33 1.97
C HIS A 65 -8.76 -8.50 1.22
N PRO A 66 -8.21 -9.74 1.13
CA PRO A 66 -7.02 -9.98 0.33
C PRO A 66 -7.33 -9.75 -1.15
N GLU A 67 -6.35 -9.29 -1.91
CA GLU A 67 -6.45 -9.19 -3.36
C GLU A 67 -5.29 -9.96 -4.00
N GLU A 68 -5.60 -10.75 -5.01
CA GLU A 68 -4.60 -11.43 -5.83
C GLU A 68 -3.87 -10.41 -6.73
N SER A 69 -2.70 -10.80 -7.24
CA SER A 69 -1.96 -9.95 -8.18
C SER A 69 -2.75 -9.78 -9.47
N SER A 70 -3.39 -8.63 -9.63
CA SER A 70 -4.27 -8.32 -10.76
C SER A 70 -4.53 -6.82 -10.89
N ALA A 71 -5.18 -6.43 -11.98
CA ALA A 71 -5.75 -5.10 -12.12
C ALA A 71 -7.04 -4.98 -11.30
N SER A 72 -7.23 -3.85 -10.65
CA SER A 72 -8.44 -3.50 -9.90
C SER A 72 -8.84 -2.06 -10.18
N ILE A 73 -10.11 -1.72 -9.95
CA ILE A 73 -10.60 -0.36 -10.09
C ILE A 73 -10.69 0.28 -8.72
N VAL A 74 -10.18 1.50 -8.58
CA VAL A 74 -10.38 2.33 -7.40
C VAL A 74 -11.22 3.56 -7.72
N GLU A 75 -11.97 4.02 -6.73
CA GLU A 75 -12.80 5.22 -6.79
C GLU A 75 -12.39 6.18 -5.68
N LEU A 76 -12.13 7.44 -6.06
CA LEU A 76 -11.80 8.49 -5.11
C LEU A 76 -13.03 8.86 -4.29
N THR A 77 -12.81 9.11 -3.00
CA THR A 77 -13.84 9.65 -2.09
C THR A 77 -14.01 11.16 -2.32
N PRO A 78 -15.10 11.78 -1.84
CA PRO A 78 -15.24 13.23 -1.89
C PRO A 78 -14.09 13.98 -1.20
N GLU A 79 -13.51 13.42 -0.15
CA GLU A 79 -12.38 13.99 0.59
C GLU A 79 -11.10 14.06 -0.26
N ALA A 80 -10.94 13.14 -1.21
CA ALA A 80 -9.80 13.12 -2.13
C ALA A 80 -9.78 14.31 -3.09
N ILE A 81 -10.92 14.91 -3.39
CA ILE A 81 -11.01 16.06 -4.32
C ILE A 81 -10.23 17.27 -3.79
N ALA A 82 -10.20 17.46 -2.48
CA ALA A 82 -9.46 18.53 -1.82
C ALA A 82 -8.06 18.12 -1.36
N ASP A 83 -7.68 16.86 -1.58
CA ASP A 83 -6.37 16.36 -1.17
C ASP A 83 -5.28 16.80 -2.16
N PRO A 84 -4.16 17.38 -1.69
CA PRO A 84 -3.13 17.94 -2.58
C PRO A 84 -2.47 16.91 -3.50
N LEU A 85 -2.44 15.61 -3.11
CA LEU A 85 -1.87 14.55 -3.92
C LEU A 85 -2.89 14.00 -4.94
N MET A 86 -4.19 14.00 -4.60
CA MET A 86 -5.24 13.34 -5.39
C MET A 86 -6.01 14.29 -6.31
N ALA A 87 -6.00 15.59 -6.08
CA ALA A 87 -6.86 16.57 -6.76
C ALA A 87 -6.77 16.58 -8.29
N SER A 88 -5.66 16.10 -8.87
CA SER A 88 -5.46 16.05 -10.34
C SER A 88 -5.80 14.69 -10.95
N LEU A 89 -6.14 13.68 -10.14
CA LEU A 89 -6.43 12.34 -10.64
C LEU A 89 -7.90 12.23 -11.09
N PRO A 90 -8.20 11.33 -12.05
CA PRO A 90 -9.58 10.98 -12.36
C PRO A 90 -10.26 10.37 -11.12
N THR A 91 -11.56 10.58 -10.98
CA THR A 91 -12.34 10.05 -9.85
C THR A 91 -12.39 8.52 -9.82
N ARG A 92 -12.10 7.86 -10.93
CA ARG A 92 -12.06 6.41 -11.08
C ARG A 92 -10.92 6.03 -12.02
N PHE A 93 -10.07 5.10 -11.60
CA PHE A 93 -8.93 4.65 -12.40
C PHE A 93 -8.55 3.21 -12.05
N GLU A 94 -7.80 2.59 -12.95
CA GLU A 94 -7.27 1.24 -12.79
C GLU A 94 -5.92 1.26 -12.07
N VAL A 95 -5.70 0.26 -11.20
CA VAL A 95 -4.48 0.09 -10.41
C VAL A 95 -4.07 -1.38 -10.38
N LEU A 96 -2.82 -1.65 -10.07
CA LEU A 96 -2.33 -3.01 -9.79
C LEU A 96 -2.41 -3.29 -8.30
N THR A 97 -2.96 -4.45 -7.93
CA THR A 97 -3.07 -4.93 -6.55
C THR A 97 -2.31 -6.24 -6.36
N GLY A 98 -2.20 -6.69 -5.13
CA GLY A 98 -1.60 -7.97 -4.75
C GLY A 98 -1.14 -7.92 -3.29
N HIS A 99 -2.03 -8.35 -2.36
CA HIS A 99 -1.74 -8.30 -0.93
C HIS A 99 -2.59 -9.30 -0.14
N THR A 100 -2.01 -9.81 0.93
CA THR A 100 -2.71 -10.67 1.91
C THR A 100 -3.29 -9.85 3.06
N ASP A 101 -2.46 -8.99 3.66
CA ASP A 101 -2.90 -8.06 4.71
C ASP A 101 -3.62 -6.87 4.09
N ASN A 102 -4.66 -6.40 4.77
CA ASN A 102 -5.36 -5.17 4.43
C ASN A 102 -5.69 -4.35 5.68
N VAL A 103 -5.87 -3.04 5.51
CA VAL A 103 -6.40 -2.18 6.56
C VAL A 103 -7.89 -2.47 6.72
N VAL A 104 -8.30 -2.84 7.94
CA VAL A 104 -9.71 -3.15 8.30
C VAL A 104 -10.40 -1.93 8.91
N ALA A 105 -9.65 -1.14 9.68
CA ALA A 105 -10.14 0.13 10.21
C ALA A 105 -9.00 1.16 10.21
N LEU A 106 -9.30 2.35 9.72
CA LEU A 106 -8.36 3.45 9.72
C LEU A 106 -8.07 3.96 11.15
N PRO A 107 -6.87 4.52 11.38
CA PRO A 107 -6.64 5.38 12.53
C PRO A 107 -7.67 6.53 12.58
N SER A 108 -8.06 6.97 13.77
CA SER A 108 -9.08 8.01 13.93
C SER A 108 -8.69 9.38 13.32
N SER A 109 -7.40 9.64 13.14
CA SER A 109 -6.88 10.85 12.50
C SER A 109 -6.77 10.76 10.98
N ALA A 110 -6.93 9.56 10.41
CA ALA A 110 -6.72 9.34 8.98
C ALA A 110 -7.98 9.69 8.17
N THR A 111 -7.75 10.13 6.94
CA THR A 111 -8.80 10.43 5.95
C THR A 111 -8.77 9.37 4.85
N LEU A 112 -9.90 8.71 4.59
CA LEU A 112 -10.06 7.79 3.46
C LEU A 112 -10.08 8.59 2.16
N LEU A 113 -9.26 8.20 1.19
CA LEU A 113 -9.14 8.89 -0.09
C LEU A 113 -9.60 8.05 -1.29
N ALA A 114 -9.48 6.72 -1.20
CA ALA A 114 -10.01 5.85 -2.25
C ALA A 114 -10.52 4.52 -1.69
N THR A 115 -11.52 3.98 -2.37
CA THR A 115 -12.14 2.67 -2.11
C THR A 115 -12.02 1.78 -3.34
N GLY A 116 -12.18 0.46 -3.15
CA GLY A 116 -12.27 -0.53 -4.23
C GLY A 116 -13.34 -1.57 -3.96
N PRO A 117 -13.78 -2.32 -4.98
CA PRO A 117 -14.87 -3.29 -4.83
C PRO A 117 -14.51 -4.47 -3.91
N ASN A 118 -13.24 -4.86 -3.90
CA ASN A 118 -12.75 -6.00 -3.12
C ASN A 118 -12.13 -5.55 -1.80
N CYS A 119 -11.44 -4.41 -1.78
CA CYS A 119 -10.81 -3.85 -0.59
C CYS A 119 -11.34 -2.43 -0.33
N PRO A 120 -12.12 -2.22 0.77
CA PRO A 120 -12.77 -0.93 1.03
C PRO A 120 -11.81 0.22 1.35
N ILE A 121 -10.58 -0.07 1.80
CA ILE A 121 -9.57 0.95 2.13
C ILE A 121 -8.39 0.76 1.17
N GLN A 122 -8.43 1.47 0.06
CA GLN A 122 -7.42 1.40 -0.99
C GLN A 122 -6.37 2.51 -0.89
N LEU A 123 -6.77 3.69 -0.41
CA LEU A 123 -5.87 4.83 -0.22
C LEU A 123 -6.36 5.68 0.93
N TYR A 124 -5.45 6.14 1.76
CA TYR A 124 -5.77 7.07 2.84
C TYR A 124 -4.61 8.01 3.13
N ARG A 125 -4.91 9.15 3.74
CA ARG A 125 -3.94 10.09 4.30
C ARG A 125 -3.92 9.93 5.82
N ALA A 126 -2.77 9.61 6.39
CA ALA A 126 -2.61 9.37 7.83
C ALA A 126 -2.38 10.66 8.62
N ASN A 127 -1.73 11.66 8.01
CA ASN A 127 -1.48 13.01 8.52
C ASN A 127 -1.18 13.96 7.33
N ASP A 128 -0.72 15.18 7.60
CA ASP A 128 -0.51 16.21 6.56
C ASP A 128 0.59 15.89 5.55
N THR A 129 1.49 14.96 5.86
CA THR A 129 2.64 14.61 5.01
C THR A 129 2.69 13.13 4.66
N THR A 130 1.76 12.29 5.13
CA THR A 130 1.83 10.84 4.96
C THR A 130 0.59 10.28 4.29
N TRP A 131 0.78 9.70 3.10
CA TRP A 131 -0.21 8.95 2.34
C TRP A 131 0.14 7.47 2.31
N ALA A 132 -0.88 6.64 2.16
CA ALA A 132 -0.69 5.20 2.12
C ALA A 132 -1.70 4.52 1.18
N SER A 133 -1.19 3.78 0.17
CA SER A 133 -2.00 3.00 -0.77
C SER A 133 -1.87 1.51 -0.53
N GLN A 134 -2.96 0.78 -0.63
CA GLN A 134 -2.96 -0.68 -0.66
C GLN A 134 -2.49 -1.20 -2.03
N PHE A 135 -2.84 -0.50 -3.10
CA PHE A 135 -2.44 -0.78 -4.46
C PHE A 135 -1.02 -0.26 -4.77
N HIS A 136 -0.46 -0.74 -5.87
CA HIS A 136 0.86 -0.40 -6.36
C HIS A 136 0.80 0.73 -7.40
N ALA A 137 0.95 1.98 -6.95
CA ALA A 137 1.00 3.16 -7.82
C ALA A 137 2.32 3.29 -8.61
N GLU A 138 3.36 2.57 -8.19
CA GLU A 138 4.71 2.61 -8.75
C GLU A 138 4.96 1.58 -9.85
N MET A 139 3.99 0.69 -10.12
CA MET A 139 4.16 -0.38 -11.09
C MET A 139 3.25 -0.22 -12.30
N ASP A 140 3.79 -0.54 -13.47
CA ASP A 140 3.08 -0.90 -14.68
C ASP A 140 3.05 -2.43 -14.90
N ALA A 141 2.44 -2.89 -15.97
CA ALA A 141 2.35 -4.32 -16.29
C ALA A 141 3.74 -4.99 -16.42
N ALA A 142 4.72 -4.30 -17.01
CA ALA A 142 6.09 -4.83 -17.17
C ALA A 142 6.82 -4.95 -15.83
N ALA A 143 6.61 -3.98 -14.94
CA ALA A 143 7.15 -4.03 -13.58
C ALA A 143 6.50 -5.13 -12.75
N LEU A 144 5.18 -5.33 -12.91
CA LEU A 144 4.46 -6.44 -12.27
C LEU A 144 5.01 -7.79 -12.75
N GLU A 145 5.15 -8.00 -14.07
CA GLU A 145 5.73 -9.22 -14.64
C GLU A 145 7.14 -9.48 -14.07
N THR A 146 7.99 -8.46 -14.03
CA THR A 146 9.34 -8.55 -13.47
C THR A 146 9.31 -8.98 -11.99
N ARG A 147 8.42 -8.37 -11.20
CA ARG A 147 8.22 -8.71 -9.80
C ARG A 147 7.73 -10.15 -9.63
N MET A 148 6.75 -10.58 -10.42
CA MET A 148 6.23 -11.93 -10.36
C MET A 148 7.29 -12.98 -10.71
N ARG A 149 8.13 -12.72 -11.72
CA ARG A 149 9.27 -13.58 -12.06
C ARG A 149 10.27 -13.69 -10.92
N PHE A 150 10.56 -12.58 -10.23
CA PHE A 150 11.47 -12.55 -9.08
C PHE A 150 10.93 -13.36 -7.89
N TYR A 151 9.62 -13.29 -7.65
CA TYR A 151 8.97 -13.97 -6.52
C TYR A 151 8.32 -15.31 -6.90
N PHE A 152 8.63 -15.88 -8.07
CA PHE A 152 8.00 -17.08 -8.62
C PHE A 152 8.03 -18.26 -7.66
N ASP A 153 9.14 -18.47 -6.95
CA ASP A 153 9.34 -19.58 -6.00
C ASP A 153 8.98 -19.23 -4.56
N TYR A 154 8.42 -18.03 -4.29
CA TYR A 154 8.15 -17.54 -2.94
C TYR A 154 6.69 -17.68 -2.48
N GLY A 155 5.82 -18.32 -3.30
CA GLY A 155 4.42 -18.56 -2.95
C GLY A 155 3.55 -17.29 -2.92
N TYR A 156 3.90 -16.28 -3.69
CA TYR A 156 3.16 -15.01 -3.81
C TYR A 156 1.90 -15.13 -4.68
N PHE A 157 1.89 -16.15 -5.54
CA PHE A 157 0.80 -16.54 -6.45
C PHE A 157 1.00 -18.00 -6.84
N SER A 158 -0.04 -18.65 -7.39
CA SER A 158 0.12 -19.99 -7.98
C SER A 158 0.92 -19.92 -9.28
N PRO A 159 2.01 -20.68 -9.46
CA PRO A 159 2.81 -20.66 -10.69
C PRO A 159 1.99 -20.88 -11.97
N GLU A 160 0.89 -21.64 -11.87
CA GLU A 160 -0.06 -21.90 -12.96
C GLU A 160 -0.87 -20.67 -13.39
N ASP A 161 -0.98 -19.66 -12.52
CA ASP A 161 -1.72 -18.41 -12.81
C ASP A 161 -0.83 -17.33 -13.43
N PHE A 162 0.49 -17.56 -13.52
CA PHE A 162 1.47 -16.56 -13.98
C PHE A 162 1.09 -15.95 -15.34
N ASP A 163 0.85 -16.81 -16.35
CA ASP A 163 0.56 -16.36 -17.72
C ASP A 163 -0.77 -15.59 -17.80
N SER A 164 -1.74 -15.90 -16.94
CA SER A 164 -3.03 -15.21 -16.91
C SER A 164 -2.96 -13.84 -16.22
N ILE A 165 -2.01 -13.66 -15.31
CA ILE A 165 -1.84 -12.40 -14.55
C ILE A 165 -1.04 -11.38 -15.37
N VAL A 166 -0.08 -11.84 -16.20
CA VAL A 166 0.81 -10.96 -16.99
C VAL A 166 0.30 -10.72 -18.41
N ALA A 167 -0.79 -11.37 -18.84
CA ALA A 167 -1.41 -11.19 -20.15
C ALA A 167 -2.22 -9.89 -20.23
#